data_74a2953aa249644ec510680af4303082
#
_entry.id   74a2953aa249644ec510680af4303082
#
_cell.length_a   1.000
_cell.length_b   1.000
_cell.length_c   1.000
_cell.angle_alpha   90.00
_cell.angle_beta   90.00
_cell.angle_gamma   90.00
#
_symmetry.space_group_name_H-M   'P 1'
#
loop_
_entity.id
_entity.type
_entity.pdbx_description
1 polymer ?
#
loop_
_entity_poly.entity_id
_entity_poly.type
_entity_poly.pdbx_seq_one_letter_code
_entity_poly.pdbx_strand_id
1 'polypeptide(L)'
;SSSSMAGGVYYTKDAPGRWSKKVGGHLPIIEVSGNTIQVTTPHSVDGYEHYIIKHVVLNDKFEFVSEKMFNPINNEAPISQFSLDNYSGRIHVLSVCNIHDTWLNIAEV
;
A
#
# COMPACT_ATOMS: atom_id res chain seq x y z
N SER A 1 7.18 -9.56 15.22
CA SER A 1 6.89 -10.70 14.41
C SER A 1 5.65 -10.52 13.58
N SER A 2 5.69 -11.00 12.39
CA SER A 2 4.53 -10.98 11.51
C SER A 2 3.35 -11.73 12.13
N SER A 3 3.62 -12.71 12.96
CA SER A 3 2.57 -13.51 13.58
C SER A 3 1.68 -12.71 14.52
N SER A 4 2.18 -11.59 15.03
CA SER A 4 1.39 -10.75 15.91
C SER A 4 0.41 -9.87 15.13
N MET A 5 0.58 -9.79 13.84
CA MET A 5 -0.28 -8.99 12.98
C MET A 5 -1.38 -9.90 12.43
N ALA A 6 -2.60 -9.68 12.83
CA ALA A 6 -3.72 -10.44 12.33
C ALA A 6 -3.69 -10.37 10.79
N GLY A 7 -3.55 -11.50 10.14
CA GLY A 7 -3.39 -11.56 8.70
C GLY A 7 -2.09 -10.93 8.21
N GLY A 8 -1.11 -10.80 9.09
CA GLY A 8 0.06 -9.98 8.87
C GLY A 8 1.12 -10.56 7.97
N VAL A 9 0.72 -11.18 6.89
CA VAL A 9 1.66 -11.58 5.84
C VAL A 9 1.66 -10.48 4.80
N TYR A 10 2.83 -9.90 4.54
CA TYR A 10 2.95 -8.98 3.42
C TYR A 10 4.18 -9.26 2.60
N TYR A 11 4.09 -8.88 1.35
CA TYR A 11 5.12 -9.13 0.36
C TYR A 11 5.79 -7.83 -0.03
N THR A 12 7.06 -7.92 -0.41
CA THR A 12 7.83 -6.77 -0.85
C THR A 12 8.42 -7.06 -2.22
N LYS A 13 9.03 -6.05 -2.81
CA LYS A 13 9.72 -6.21 -4.08
C LYS A 13 10.78 -7.34 -4.00
N ASP A 14 11.48 -7.42 -2.88
CA ASP A 14 12.58 -8.38 -2.70
C ASP A 14 12.10 -9.72 -2.14
N ALA A 15 10.88 -9.78 -1.62
CA ALA A 15 10.32 -11.00 -1.05
C ALA A 15 8.86 -11.15 -1.48
N PRO A 16 8.61 -11.38 -2.78
CA PRO A 16 7.24 -11.47 -3.30
C PRO A 16 6.54 -12.79 -2.99
N GLY A 17 7.24 -13.76 -2.42
CA GLY A 17 6.65 -15.03 -2.03
C GLY A 17 5.97 -15.73 -3.20
N ARG A 18 4.76 -16.22 -2.97
CA ARG A 18 3.98 -16.93 -3.98
C ARG A 18 3.48 -16.04 -5.11
N TRP A 19 3.60 -14.72 -4.96
CA TRP A 19 3.10 -13.76 -5.94
C TRP A 19 4.22 -13.10 -6.74
N SER A 20 5.30 -13.82 -7.02
CA SER A 20 6.47 -13.25 -7.70
C SER A 20 6.13 -12.62 -9.06
N LYS A 21 5.09 -13.11 -9.73
CA LYS A 21 4.66 -12.58 -11.03
C LYS A 21 3.69 -11.41 -10.90
N LYS A 22 3.33 -11.01 -9.68
CA LYS A 22 2.34 -9.97 -9.43
C LYS A 22 2.94 -8.66 -8.92
N VAL A 23 4.25 -8.60 -8.77
CA VAL A 23 4.92 -7.42 -8.19
C VAL A 23 4.57 -6.14 -8.94
N GLY A 24 4.62 -6.16 -10.26
CA GLY A 24 4.39 -4.98 -11.08
C GLY A 24 2.99 -4.40 -10.96
N GLY A 25 2.00 -5.23 -10.61
CA GLY A 25 0.61 -4.78 -10.49
C GLY A 25 0.15 -4.55 -9.07
N HIS A 26 0.96 -4.86 -8.06
CA HIS A 26 0.52 -4.85 -6.66
C HIS A 26 1.41 -4.04 -5.74
N LEU A 27 2.69 -3.90 -6.06
CA LEU A 27 3.60 -3.12 -5.23
C LEU A 27 3.24 -1.63 -5.34
N PRO A 28 2.99 -0.94 -4.21
CA PRO A 28 2.64 0.48 -4.28
C PRO A 28 3.84 1.31 -4.74
N ILE A 29 3.60 2.22 -5.66
CA ILE A 29 4.59 3.17 -6.15
C ILE A 29 4.42 4.43 -5.33
N ILE A 30 5.49 4.91 -4.71
CA ILE A 30 5.46 6.06 -3.82
C ILE A 30 6.22 7.21 -4.47
N GLU A 31 5.54 8.33 -4.67
CA GLU A 31 6.14 9.56 -5.17
C GLU A 31 6.13 10.59 -4.06
N VAL A 32 7.31 11.09 -3.70
CA VAL A 32 7.47 12.04 -2.59
C VAL A 32 7.60 13.45 -3.14
N SER A 33 6.82 14.38 -2.60
CA SER A 33 6.90 15.80 -2.94
C SER A 33 6.80 16.61 -1.66
N GLY A 34 7.95 17.06 -1.14
CA GLY A 34 7.97 17.71 0.16
C GLY A 34 7.48 16.79 1.26
N ASN A 35 6.45 17.22 1.98
CA ASN A 35 5.83 16.41 3.03
C ASN A 35 4.54 15.72 2.57
N THR A 36 4.32 15.67 1.26
CA THR A 36 3.17 14.98 0.67
C THR A 36 3.67 13.78 -0.12
N ILE A 37 2.94 12.68 -0.07
CA ILE A 37 3.23 11.52 -0.89
C ILE A 37 2.01 11.17 -1.75
N GLN A 38 2.28 10.64 -2.94
CA GLN A 38 1.26 10.03 -3.77
C GLN A 38 1.57 8.56 -3.90
N VAL A 39 0.58 7.72 -3.63
CA VAL A 39 0.71 6.28 -3.68
C VAL A 39 -0.16 5.75 -4.81
N THR A 40 0.45 5.03 -5.73
CA THR A 40 -0.24 4.43 -6.87
C THR A 40 0.03 2.93 -6.90
N THR A 41 -1.02 2.14 -6.96
CA THR A 41 -0.90 0.71 -7.24
C THR A 41 -1.38 0.50 -8.66
N PRO A 42 -0.52 0.04 -9.59
CA PRO A 42 -0.91 -0.13 -10.99
C PRO A 42 -1.74 -1.41 -11.15
N HIS A 43 -2.94 -1.40 -10.63
CA HIS A 43 -3.85 -2.54 -10.56
C HIS A 43 -5.17 -2.16 -11.20
N SER A 44 -5.75 -3.07 -11.99
CA SER A 44 -7.08 -2.84 -12.54
C SER A 44 -8.15 -2.97 -11.46
N VAL A 45 -9.31 -2.38 -11.73
CA VAL A 45 -10.46 -2.47 -10.82
C VAL A 45 -11.52 -3.33 -11.50
N ASP A 46 -11.81 -4.48 -10.90
CA ASP A 46 -12.78 -5.43 -11.44
C ASP A 46 -13.95 -5.61 -10.47
N GLY A 47 -14.50 -4.50 -9.99
CA GLY A 47 -15.56 -4.51 -8.99
C GLY A 47 -15.06 -5.11 -7.68
N TYR A 48 -15.97 -5.65 -6.90
CA TYR A 48 -15.62 -6.28 -5.64
C TYR A 48 -14.94 -7.64 -5.78
N GLU A 49 -14.88 -8.18 -6.98
CA GLU A 49 -14.26 -9.48 -7.19
C GLU A 49 -12.75 -9.40 -7.07
N HIS A 50 -12.16 -8.32 -7.59
CA HIS A 50 -10.71 -8.16 -7.56
C HIS A 50 -10.35 -6.69 -7.60
N TYR A 51 -9.89 -6.14 -6.50
CA TYR A 51 -9.55 -4.72 -6.41
C TYR A 51 -8.57 -4.47 -5.26
N ILE A 52 -7.96 -3.29 -5.28
CA ILE A 52 -7.16 -2.82 -4.15
C ILE A 52 -8.12 -2.20 -3.13
N ILE A 53 -8.13 -2.79 -1.93
CA ILE A 53 -9.06 -2.38 -0.87
C ILE A 53 -8.68 -1.03 -0.31
N LYS A 54 -7.38 -0.84 -0.02
CA LYS A 54 -6.90 0.39 0.60
C LYS A 54 -5.39 0.54 0.49
N HIS A 55 -4.93 1.77 0.69
CA HIS A 55 -3.54 2.08 0.99
C HIS A 55 -3.45 2.49 2.45
N VAL A 56 -2.40 2.05 3.13
CA VAL A 56 -2.14 2.38 4.53
C VAL A 56 -0.73 2.95 4.63
N VAL A 57 -0.57 4.02 5.38
CA VAL A 57 0.74 4.61 5.68
C VAL A 57 1.06 4.36 7.14
N LEU A 58 2.22 3.79 7.39
CA LEU A 58 2.74 3.54 8.73
C LEU A 58 4.06 4.30 8.89
N ASN A 59 4.40 4.64 10.14
CA ASN A 59 5.68 5.28 10.43
C ASN A 59 6.82 4.25 10.47
N ASP A 60 8.00 4.67 10.89
CA ASP A 60 9.17 3.79 10.96
C ASP A 60 9.04 2.66 11.98
N LYS A 61 8.10 2.79 12.91
CA LYS A 61 7.82 1.77 13.93
C LYS A 61 6.59 0.93 13.59
N PHE A 62 6.10 1.03 12.37
CA PHE A 62 4.88 0.34 11.90
C PHE A 62 3.62 0.79 12.65
N GLU A 63 3.62 1.99 13.19
CA GLU A 63 2.43 2.57 13.79
C GLU A 63 1.60 3.28 12.73
N PHE A 64 0.29 3.24 12.89
CA PHE A 64 -0.66 3.81 11.93
C PHE A 64 -0.47 5.33 11.81
N VAL A 65 -0.41 5.82 10.58
CA VAL A 65 -0.38 7.25 10.26
C VAL A 65 -1.65 7.67 9.55
N SER A 66 -2.00 6.99 8.45
CA SER A 66 -3.18 7.34 7.66
C SER A 66 -3.56 6.20 6.74
N GLU A 67 -4.79 6.25 6.20
CA GLU A 67 -5.21 5.28 5.19
C GLU A 67 -6.25 5.89 4.26
N LYS A 68 -6.37 5.29 3.07
CA LYS A 68 -7.39 5.63 2.08
C LYS A 68 -8.05 4.34 1.62
N MET A 69 -9.36 4.23 1.83
CA MET A 69 -10.17 3.12 1.34
C MET A 69 -10.65 3.41 -0.07
N PHE A 70 -10.69 2.40 -0.92
CA PHE A 70 -11.16 2.55 -2.30
C PHE A 70 -12.52 1.88 -2.49
N ASN A 71 -13.32 2.46 -3.40
CA ASN A 71 -14.65 1.95 -3.70
C ASN A 71 -14.66 1.40 -5.13
N PRO A 72 -14.74 0.06 -5.31
CA PRO A 72 -14.69 -0.53 -6.64
C PRO A 72 -15.95 -0.28 -7.48
N ILE A 73 -17.06 0.09 -6.85
CA ILE A 73 -18.30 0.37 -7.59
C ILE A 73 -18.12 1.58 -8.50
N ASN A 74 -17.33 2.56 -8.06
CA ASN A 74 -17.09 3.79 -8.82
C ASN A 74 -15.89 3.67 -9.76
N ASN A 75 -15.33 2.48 -9.94
CA ASN A 75 -14.10 2.26 -10.70
C ASN A 75 -12.97 3.17 -10.24
N GLU A 76 -12.91 3.40 -8.95
CA GLU A 76 -11.92 4.29 -8.35
C GLU A 76 -10.52 3.72 -8.51
N ALA A 77 -9.66 4.42 -9.23
CA ALA A 77 -8.28 3.98 -9.42
C ALA A 77 -7.55 3.97 -8.06
N PRO A 78 -6.66 2.99 -7.83
CA PRO A 78 -5.95 2.90 -6.55
C PRO A 78 -4.79 3.91 -6.49
N ILE A 79 -5.14 5.17 -6.43
CA ILE A 79 -4.23 6.31 -6.30
C ILE A 79 -4.67 7.11 -5.08
N SER A 80 -3.74 7.41 -4.19
CA SER A 80 -4.04 8.17 -2.99
C SER A 80 -2.95 9.19 -2.71
N GLN A 81 -3.30 10.24 -1.97
CA GLN A 81 -2.35 11.26 -1.53
C GLN A 81 -2.47 11.42 -0.03
N PHE A 82 -1.33 11.58 0.62
CA PHE A 82 -1.27 11.77 2.06
C PHE A 82 -0.36 12.95 2.38
N SER A 83 -0.81 13.81 3.30
CA SER A 83 0.01 14.88 3.85
C SER A 83 0.64 14.39 5.15
N LEU A 84 1.96 14.52 5.25
CA LEU A 84 2.73 14.05 6.40
C LEU A 84 3.38 15.26 7.10
N ASP A 85 2.59 16.26 7.42
CA ASP A 85 3.04 17.60 7.80
C ASP A 85 4.10 17.65 8.88
N ASN A 86 4.03 16.78 9.87
CA ASN A 86 4.93 16.81 11.02
C ASN A 86 5.82 15.58 11.10
N TYR A 87 5.89 14.82 10.01
CA TYR A 87 6.69 13.61 10.02
C TYR A 87 7.84 13.72 9.04
N SER A 88 9.00 13.26 9.47
CA SER A 88 10.18 13.14 8.62
C SER A 88 10.87 11.82 8.98
N GLY A 89 11.31 11.10 7.96
CA GLY A 89 11.97 9.81 8.13
C GLY A 89 11.35 8.73 7.28
N ARG A 90 11.55 7.49 7.70
CA ARG A 90 11.05 6.34 6.95
C ARG A 90 9.57 6.12 7.16
N ILE A 91 8.89 5.82 6.06
CA ILE A 91 7.49 5.38 6.11
C ILE A 91 7.38 4.02 5.43
N HIS A 92 6.37 3.28 5.87
CA HIS A 92 5.97 2.00 5.26
C HIS A 92 4.60 2.20 4.65
N VAL A 93 4.45 1.82 3.38
CA VAL A 93 3.18 1.97 2.67
C VAL A 93 2.67 0.60 2.28
N LEU A 94 1.44 0.31 2.66
CA LEU A 94 0.79 -0.96 2.35
C LEU A 94 -0.26 -0.76 1.27
N SER A 95 -0.28 -1.67 0.30
CA SER A 95 -1.35 -1.79 -0.68
C SER A 95 -2.02 -3.14 -0.43
N VAL A 96 -3.31 -3.11 -0.07
CA VAL A 96 -4.04 -4.30 0.32
C VAL A 96 -4.95 -4.73 -0.81
N CYS A 97 -4.65 -5.89 -1.41
CA CYS A 97 -5.48 -6.51 -2.43
C CYS A 97 -6.38 -7.56 -1.80
N ASN A 98 -7.61 -7.68 -2.28
CA ASN A 98 -8.54 -8.65 -1.71
C ASN A 98 -8.21 -10.10 -2.08
N ILE A 99 -7.39 -10.32 -3.12
CA ILE A 99 -7.01 -11.67 -3.56
C ILE A 99 -5.53 -11.94 -3.36
N HIS A 100 -4.65 -10.96 -3.67
CA HIS A 100 -3.21 -11.18 -3.72
C HIS A 100 -2.49 -10.64 -2.47
N ASP A 101 -3.19 -10.63 -1.34
CA ASP A 101 -2.61 -10.27 -0.03
C ASP A 101 -2.18 -8.80 0.05
N THR A 102 -1.28 -8.50 0.96
CA THR A 102 -0.83 -7.14 1.24
C THR A 102 0.60 -6.96 0.74
N TRP A 103 0.85 -5.81 0.12
CA TRP A 103 2.16 -5.47 -0.43
C TRP A 103 2.73 -4.24 0.25
N LEU A 104 4.00 -4.32 0.62
CA LEU A 104 4.70 -3.28 1.36
C LEU A 104 5.79 -2.64 0.51
N ASN A 105 5.85 -1.32 0.51
CA ASN A 105 6.99 -0.59 0.00
C ASN A 105 7.42 0.47 1.01
N ILE A 106 8.62 0.98 0.88
CA ILE A 106 9.24 1.88 1.84
C ILE A 106 9.68 3.15 1.12
N ALA A 107 9.55 4.29 1.80
CA ALA A 107 10.07 5.55 1.30
C ALA A 107 10.60 6.39 2.47
N GLU A 108 11.37 7.43 2.12
CA GLU A 108 11.86 8.43 3.09
C GLU A 108 11.22 9.76 2.78
N VAL A 109 10.75 10.45 3.77
CA VAL A 109 10.15 11.78 3.62
C VAL A 109 10.86 12.82 4.48
#